data_25ba7be25a101428d27a98ad52487e3c
#
_entry.id   25ba7be25a101428d27a98ad52487e3c
#
_cell.length_a   1.000
_cell.length_b   1.000
_cell.length_c   1.000
_cell.angle_alpha   90.00
_cell.angle_beta   90.00
_cell.angle_gamma   90.00
#
_symmetry.space_group_name_H-M   'P 1'
#
loop_
_entity.id
_entity.type
_entity.pdbx_description
1 polymer ?
#
loop_
_entity_poly.entity_id
_entity_poly.type
_entity_poly.pdbx_seq_one_letter_code
_entity_poly.pdbx_strand_id
1 'polypeptide(L)'
;MALGGGTFLFHNKVLPGTYINFVSKDRAYAEVSDRGFGAMMLSFDWGPSGEVFRVDNDTFQKDCQKYFGYDYGHDKMKGLRDLFRGLKTGYFYRLNSDGAQATSTIGKAKYKGIRGNDLGVSVQADPDNTGKFIVTTYLTT
;
A
#
# COMPACT_ATOMS: atom_id res chain seq x y z
N MET A 1 -19.26 -7.92 -29.26
CA MET A 1 -19.88 -8.85 -30.22
C MET A 1 -19.07 -10.13 -30.20
N ALA A 2 -19.52 -11.15 -29.51
CA ALA A 2 -18.83 -12.43 -29.44
C ALA A 2 -19.10 -13.20 -30.75
N LEU A 3 -18.04 -13.45 -31.51
CA LEU A 3 -18.08 -14.36 -32.62
C LEU A 3 -18.24 -15.78 -32.08
N GLY A 4 -19.47 -16.32 -32.15
CA GLY A 4 -19.75 -17.68 -31.76
C GLY A 4 -19.02 -18.66 -32.66
N GLY A 5 -17.93 -19.23 -32.14
CA GLY A 5 -17.30 -20.38 -32.78
C GLY A 5 -18.21 -21.58 -32.68
N GLY A 6 -18.75 -22.02 -33.82
CA GLY A 6 -19.57 -23.23 -33.87
C GLY A 6 -18.73 -24.44 -33.51
N THR A 7 -19.11 -25.13 -32.45
CA THR A 7 -18.50 -26.43 -32.09
C THR A 7 -19.16 -27.52 -32.90
N PHE A 8 -18.39 -28.26 -33.69
CA PHE A 8 -18.91 -29.41 -34.42
C PHE A 8 -19.03 -30.60 -33.49
N LEU A 9 -20.27 -30.89 -33.07
CA LEU A 9 -20.58 -32.01 -32.17
C LEU A 9 -20.65 -33.37 -32.85
N PHE A 10 -20.75 -33.41 -34.21
CA PHE A 10 -20.85 -34.65 -34.98
C PHE A 10 -19.75 -34.73 -36.04
N HIS A 11 -18.96 -35.79 -35.99
CA HIS A 11 -17.86 -36.05 -36.92
C HIS A 11 -18.27 -36.83 -38.20
N ASN A 12 -19.56 -37.11 -38.40
CA ASN A 12 -20.04 -37.86 -39.56
C ASN A 12 -20.20 -36.92 -40.77
N LYS A 13 -19.08 -36.61 -41.44
CA LYS A 13 -19.02 -35.72 -42.58
C LYS A 13 -18.84 -36.53 -43.87
N VAL A 14 -19.79 -36.42 -44.77
CA VAL A 14 -19.87 -37.21 -46.01
C VAL A 14 -19.08 -36.57 -47.17
N LEU A 15 -18.75 -35.28 -47.08
CA LEU A 15 -18.06 -34.56 -48.16
C LEU A 15 -16.58 -34.27 -47.77
N PRO A 16 -15.66 -34.43 -48.74
CA PRO A 16 -14.27 -34.05 -48.52
C PRO A 16 -14.16 -32.51 -48.32
N GLY A 17 -13.52 -32.10 -47.29
CA GLY A 17 -13.31 -30.66 -46.95
C GLY A 17 -12.46 -30.49 -45.72
N THR A 18 -11.89 -29.28 -45.53
CA THR A 18 -11.13 -28.93 -44.33
C THR A 18 -12.10 -28.45 -43.27
N TYR A 19 -12.14 -29.16 -42.15
CA TYR A 19 -12.98 -28.83 -41.01
C TYR A 19 -12.09 -28.34 -39.87
N ILE A 20 -12.14 -27.04 -39.58
CA ILE A 20 -11.34 -26.44 -38.56
C ILE A 20 -12.24 -26.13 -37.36
N ASN A 21 -11.91 -26.69 -36.20
CA ASN A 21 -12.57 -26.38 -34.93
C ASN A 21 -11.67 -25.47 -34.11
N PHE A 22 -12.10 -24.24 -33.91
CA PHE A 22 -11.42 -23.29 -33.00
C PHE A 22 -11.98 -23.47 -31.59
N VAL A 23 -11.22 -24.13 -30.74
CA VAL A 23 -11.52 -24.18 -29.30
C VAL A 23 -10.74 -23.07 -28.64
N SER A 24 -11.42 -22.03 -28.20
CA SER A 24 -10.83 -21.04 -27.29
C SER A 24 -10.53 -21.75 -25.98
N LYS A 25 -9.25 -22.02 -25.72
CA LYS A 25 -8.79 -22.28 -24.37
C LYS A 25 -8.67 -20.92 -23.68
N ASP A 26 -9.77 -20.42 -23.16
CA ASP A 26 -9.70 -19.34 -22.19
C ASP A 26 -8.75 -19.79 -21.08
N ARG A 27 -7.59 -19.16 -21.05
CA ARG A 27 -6.77 -19.24 -19.86
C ARG A 27 -7.63 -18.67 -18.76
N ALA A 28 -8.08 -19.51 -17.86
CA ALA A 28 -8.59 -19.05 -16.60
C ALA A 28 -7.51 -18.10 -16.06
N TYR A 29 -7.73 -16.81 -16.14
CA TYR A 29 -6.98 -15.86 -15.34
C TYR A 29 -7.31 -16.29 -13.92
N ALA A 30 -6.38 -17.01 -13.30
CA ALA A 30 -6.44 -17.19 -11.88
C ALA A 30 -6.57 -15.77 -11.32
N GLU A 31 -7.71 -15.48 -10.73
CA GLU A 31 -7.88 -14.21 -10.05
C GLU A 31 -6.69 -14.06 -9.13
N VAL A 32 -5.94 -12.98 -9.33
CA VAL A 32 -4.74 -12.65 -8.54
C VAL A 32 -5.12 -12.43 -7.06
N SER A 33 -6.42 -12.56 -6.73
CA SER A 33 -7.00 -12.28 -5.44
C SER A 33 -6.43 -13.09 -4.27
N ASP A 34 -5.97 -14.31 -4.49
CA ASP A 34 -5.50 -15.17 -3.39
C ASP A 34 -3.98 -15.21 -3.21
N ARG A 35 -3.20 -14.63 -4.10
CA ARG A 35 -1.72 -14.68 -4.08
C ARG A 35 -1.04 -13.39 -3.61
N GLY A 36 -1.80 -12.40 -3.20
CA GLY A 36 -1.30 -11.06 -2.91
C GLY A 36 -0.90 -10.81 -1.46
N PHE A 37 -0.60 -11.83 -0.66
CA PHE A 37 -0.15 -11.66 0.72
C PHE A 37 1.38 -11.75 0.79
N GLY A 38 1.99 -10.80 1.49
CA GLY A 38 3.43 -10.82 1.75
C GLY A 38 3.73 -10.36 3.16
N ALA A 39 4.82 -10.87 3.74
CA ALA A 39 5.31 -10.44 5.03
C ALA A 39 6.78 -10.03 4.90
N MET A 40 7.13 -8.89 5.50
CA MET A 40 8.49 -8.37 5.49
C MET A 40 8.91 -7.79 6.82
N MET A 41 10.18 -8.00 7.17
CA MET A 41 10.84 -7.34 8.28
C MET A 41 11.83 -6.33 7.70
N LEU A 42 11.65 -5.06 8.02
CA LEU A 42 12.43 -3.95 7.48
C LEU A 42 12.78 -2.92 8.55
N SER A 43 13.82 -2.15 8.28
CA SER A 43 14.14 -0.97 9.08
C SER A 43 13.43 0.25 8.51
N PHE A 44 12.70 0.97 9.36
CA PHE A 44 11.96 2.16 8.98
C PHE A 44 12.35 3.36 9.85
N ASP A 45 12.30 4.54 9.28
CA ASP A 45 12.57 5.79 9.99
C ASP A 45 11.39 6.26 10.87
N TRP A 46 10.24 5.60 10.70
CA TRP A 46 8.98 5.91 11.38
C TRP A 46 8.09 4.65 11.45
N GLY A 47 7.03 4.71 12.23
CA GLY A 47 5.99 3.69 12.26
C GLY A 47 5.96 2.83 13.51
N PRO A 48 4.97 1.94 13.61
CA PRO A 48 4.82 1.02 14.72
C PRO A 48 6.08 0.18 14.96
N SER A 49 6.38 -0.10 16.20
CA SER A 49 7.54 -0.92 16.60
C SER A 49 7.11 -1.96 17.64
N GLY A 50 7.68 -3.17 17.53
CA GLY A 50 7.35 -4.28 18.44
C GLY A 50 6.07 -5.02 18.10
N GLU A 51 5.40 -4.65 17.04
CA GLU A 51 4.17 -5.29 16.55
C GLU A 51 4.18 -5.44 15.03
N VAL A 52 3.44 -6.42 14.53
CA VAL A 52 3.19 -6.57 13.10
C VAL A 52 2.03 -5.67 12.71
N PHE A 53 2.22 -4.84 11.69
CA PHE A 53 1.16 -4.02 11.14
C PHE A 53 0.84 -4.39 9.70
N ARG A 54 -0.42 -4.21 9.34
CA ARG A 54 -0.96 -4.54 8.04
C ARG A 54 -1.14 -3.27 7.21
N VAL A 55 -0.81 -3.36 5.93
CA VAL A 55 -1.09 -2.33 4.93
C VAL A 55 -1.69 -2.99 3.70
N ASP A 56 -2.82 -2.49 3.24
CA ASP A 56 -3.48 -2.97 2.03
C ASP A 56 -3.10 -2.09 0.83
N ASN A 57 -3.03 -2.68 -0.35
CA ASN A 57 -2.66 -1.98 -1.58
C ASN A 57 -3.61 -0.80 -1.88
N ASP A 58 -4.89 -0.99 -1.64
CA ASP A 58 -5.92 0.03 -1.91
C ASP A 58 -5.73 1.30 -1.05
N THR A 59 -5.19 1.15 0.16
CA THR A 59 -4.93 2.25 1.09
C THR A 59 -3.48 2.67 1.15
N PHE A 60 -2.57 1.91 0.54
CA PHE A 60 -1.14 2.11 0.63
C PHE A 60 -0.71 3.55 0.34
N GLN A 61 -1.22 4.15 -0.73
CA GLN A 61 -0.87 5.53 -1.09
C GLN A 61 -1.23 6.54 0.00
N LYS A 62 -2.37 6.37 0.66
CA LYS A 62 -2.83 7.25 1.75
C LYS A 62 -2.12 6.96 3.07
N ASP A 63 -1.77 5.71 3.29
CA ASP A 63 -1.21 5.24 4.55
C ASP A 63 0.33 5.29 4.59
N CYS A 64 1.00 5.60 3.46
CA CYS A 64 2.45 5.73 3.39
C CYS A 64 3.02 6.64 4.48
N GLN A 65 2.51 7.85 4.58
CA GLN A 65 2.98 8.83 5.55
C GLN A 65 2.71 8.40 6.99
N LYS A 66 1.56 7.76 7.23
CA LYS A 66 1.15 7.29 8.56
C LYS A 66 2.05 6.18 9.11
N TYR A 67 2.36 5.18 8.29
CA TYR A 67 3.08 3.98 8.72
C TYR A 67 4.58 4.05 8.44
N PHE A 68 5.00 4.73 7.38
CA PHE A 68 6.40 4.78 6.96
C PHE A 68 7.04 6.17 7.09
N GLY A 69 6.22 7.22 7.32
CA GLY A 69 6.68 8.59 7.56
C GLY A 69 7.03 9.37 6.30
N TYR A 70 6.80 8.83 5.11
CA TYR A 70 7.11 9.46 3.84
C TYR A 70 5.92 9.42 2.89
N ASP A 71 5.84 10.40 2.00
CA ASP A 71 4.85 10.43 0.95
C ASP A 71 5.07 9.28 -0.06
N TYR A 72 3.99 8.87 -0.70
CA TYR A 72 4.04 7.82 -1.71
C TYR A 72 5.08 8.05 -2.80
N GLY A 73 5.29 9.31 -3.24
CA GLY A 73 6.26 9.70 -4.27
C GLY A 73 7.72 9.71 -3.82
N HIS A 74 7.99 9.65 -2.52
CA HIS A 74 9.32 9.78 -1.97
C HIS A 74 10.25 8.61 -2.38
N ASP A 75 11.55 8.89 -2.58
CA ASP A 75 12.53 7.90 -3.06
C ASP A 75 12.66 6.68 -2.12
N LYS A 76 12.60 6.88 -0.81
CA LYS A 76 12.63 5.79 0.19
C LYS A 76 11.44 4.83 0.07
N MET A 77 10.35 5.25 -0.56
CA MET A 77 9.16 4.44 -0.77
C MET A 77 9.22 3.61 -2.06
N LYS A 78 10.26 3.77 -2.89
CA LYS A 78 10.39 3.08 -4.19
C LYS A 78 10.31 1.57 -4.06
N GLY A 79 11.05 0.98 -3.13
CA GLY A 79 11.04 -0.48 -2.91
C GLY A 79 9.66 -1.00 -2.45
N LEU A 80 8.97 -0.25 -1.60
CA LEU A 80 7.61 -0.60 -1.17
C LEU A 80 6.59 -0.44 -2.30
N ARG A 81 6.72 0.59 -3.14
CA ARG A 81 5.88 0.73 -4.34
C ARG A 81 6.04 -0.44 -5.30
N ASP A 82 7.27 -0.87 -5.53
CA ASP A 82 7.54 -2.02 -6.40
C ASP A 82 7.00 -3.33 -5.80
N LEU A 83 7.10 -3.49 -4.49
CA LEU A 83 6.52 -4.61 -3.75
C LEU A 83 4.99 -4.65 -3.90
N PHE A 84 4.31 -3.53 -3.69
CA PHE A 84 2.85 -3.43 -3.76
C PHE A 84 2.28 -3.55 -5.18
N ARG A 85 3.11 -3.57 -6.23
CA ARG A 85 2.65 -3.95 -7.58
C ARG A 85 2.21 -5.41 -7.66
N GLY A 86 2.78 -6.28 -6.80
CA GLY A 86 2.46 -7.71 -6.76
C GLY A 86 1.70 -8.15 -5.52
N LEU A 87 1.52 -7.27 -4.52
CA LEU A 87 0.85 -7.57 -3.26
C LEU A 87 -0.50 -6.88 -3.17
N LYS A 88 -1.50 -7.61 -2.65
CA LYS A 88 -2.78 -7.07 -2.22
C LYS A 88 -2.69 -6.57 -0.77
N THR A 89 -2.03 -7.35 0.08
CA THR A 89 -1.86 -7.05 1.51
C THR A 89 -0.44 -7.36 1.93
N GLY A 90 0.21 -6.40 2.58
CA GLY A 90 1.53 -6.53 3.18
C GLY A 90 1.46 -6.52 4.71
N TYR A 91 2.17 -7.44 5.33
CA TYR A 91 2.42 -7.47 6.78
C TYR A 91 3.86 -7.06 7.03
N PHE A 92 4.04 -6.04 7.86
CA PHE A 92 5.35 -5.47 8.12
C PHE A 92 5.70 -5.53 9.59
N TYR A 93 6.95 -5.83 9.86
CA TYR A 93 7.53 -5.73 11.20
C TYR A 93 8.76 -4.82 11.14
N ARG A 94 8.83 -3.85 12.06
CA ARG A 94 9.93 -2.92 12.15
C ARG A 94 11.06 -3.48 13.02
N LEU A 95 12.26 -3.63 12.44
CA LEU A 95 13.43 -4.18 13.10
C LEU A 95 14.14 -3.17 14.03
N ASN A 96 14.19 -1.89 13.62
CA ASN A 96 14.93 -0.83 14.34
C ASN A 96 14.01 -0.09 15.34
N SER A 97 13.66 -0.76 16.44
CA SER A 97 12.73 -0.23 17.44
C SER A 97 13.40 0.54 18.59
N ASP A 98 14.75 0.59 18.66
CA ASP A 98 15.51 1.09 19.80
C ASP A 98 15.68 2.63 19.81
N GLY A 99 15.22 3.31 18.77
CA GLY A 99 15.29 4.76 18.67
C GLY A 99 14.46 5.48 19.73
N ALA A 100 14.86 6.73 20.02
CA ALA A 100 14.11 7.61 20.91
C ALA A 100 12.87 8.19 20.17
N GLN A 101 11.90 8.57 20.98
CA GLN A 101 10.71 9.29 20.53
C GLN A 101 10.98 10.79 20.61
N ALA A 102 10.79 11.52 19.52
CA ALA A 102 10.95 12.98 19.55
C ALA A 102 9.93 13.61 20.51
N THR A 103 10.39 14.49 21.36
CA THR A 103 9.57 15.19 22.35
C THR A 103 9.84 16.68 22.32
N SER A 104 8.80 17.46 22.50
CA SER A 104 8.86 18.91 22.70
C SER A 104 8.10 19.30 23.96
N THR A 105 8.13 20.58 24.32
CA THR A 105 7.38 21.09 25.48
C THR A 105 5.88 20.85 25.39
N ILE A 106 5.34 20.80 24.17
CA ILE A 106 3.88 20.75 23.90
C ILE A 106 3.42 19.42 23.30
N GLY A 107 4.34 18.53 22.95
CA GLY A 107 3.94 17.29 22.31
C GLY A 107 5.03 16.25 22.23
N LYS A 108 4.60 15.04 21.93
CA LYS A 108 5.46 13.89 21.75
C LYS A 108 5.10 13.21 20.43
N ALA A 109 6.08 12.84 19.63
CA ALA A 109 5.85 12.11 18.39
C ALA A 109 5.17 10.76 18.67
N LYS A 110 4.28 10.33 17.81
CA LYS A 110 3.55 9.07 18.01
C LYS A 110 4.47 7.85 18.02
N TYR A 111 5.45 7.83 17.12
CA TYR A 111 6.37 6.71 16.96
C TYR A 111 7.81 7.15 17.20
N LYS A 112 8.65 6.19 17.54
CA LYS A 112 10.08 6.35 17.63
C LYS A 112 10.69 6.45 16.22
N GLY A 113 11.75 7.21 16.04
CA GLY A 113 12.52 7.25 14.81
C GLY A 113 12.91 8.65 14.37
N ILE A 114 13.84 8.71 13.42
CA ILE A 114 14.45 9.95 12.94
C ILE A 114 13.39 10.92 12.38
N ARG A 115 12.38 10.39 11.72
CA ARG A 115 11.32 11.20 11.12
C ARG A 115 10.49 12.00 12.13
N GLY A 116 10.51 11.59 13.39
CA GLY A 116 9.88 12.35 14.48
C GLY A 116 10.51 13.73 14.71
N ASN A 117 11.78 13.90 14.34
CA ASN A 117 12.49 15.19 14.49
C ASN A 117 12.06 16.24 13.45
N ASP A 118 11.44 15.77 12.35
CA ASP A 118 10.93 16.64 11.29
C ASP A 118 9.50 17.14 11.57
N LEU A 119 8.92 16.75 12.71
CA LEU A 119 7.59 17.18 13.12
C LEU A 119 7.70 18.54 13.85
N GLY A 120 7.00 19.54 13.32
CA GLY A 120 6.82 20.84 13.96
C GLY A 120 5.41 21.00 14.54
N VAL A 121 5.31 21.69 15.66
CA VAL A 121 4.03 22.05 16.26
C VAL A 121 3.99 23.56 16.46
N SER A 122 2.96 24.20 15.93
CA SER A 122 2.67 25.62 16.14
C SER A 122 1.42 25.78 17.00
N VAL A 123 1.48 26.63 17.98
CA VAL A 123 0.34 27.01 18.83
C VAL A 123 0.12 28.50 18.70
N GLN A 124 -1.07 28.88 18.25
CA GLN A 124 -1.48 30.27 18.06
C GLN A 124 -2.79 30.54 18.79
N ALA A 125 -2.98 31.76 19.27
CA ALA A 125 -4.27 32.14 19.81
C ALA A 125 -5.33 32.14 18.69
N ASP A 126 -6.51 31.65 19.00
CA ASP A 126 -7.64 31.67 18.07
C ASP A 126 -8.18 33.11 17.96
N PRO A 127 -8.15 33.75 16.77
CA PRO A 127 -8.62 35.13 16.61
C PRO A 127 -10.12 35.27 16.82
N ASP A 128 -10.87 34.21 16.58
CA ASP A 128 -12.34 34.22 16.63
C ASP A 128 -12.88 33.80 18.00
N ASN A 129 -12.07 33.15 18.84
CA ASN A 129 -12.51 32.64 20.14
C ASN A 129 -11.51 32.99 21.24
N THR A 130 -11.81 33.98 22.04
CA THR A 130 -10.97 34.37 23.18
C THR A 130 -10.75 33.22 24.16
N GLY A 131 -9.49 32.93 24.49
CA GLY A 131 -9.11 31.87 25.42
C GLY A 131 -8.96 30.48 24.79
N LYS A 132 -9.11 30.36 23.47
CA LYS A 132 -8.82 29.14 22.72
C LYS A 132 -7.52 29.26 21.92
N PHE A 133 -6.92 28.14 21.60
CA PHE A 133 -5.70 28.05 20.82
C PHE A 133 -5.89 27.11 19.62
N ILE A 134 -5.30 27.50 18.50
CA ILE A 134 -5.19 26.66 17.31
C ILE A 134 -3.84 25.95 17.40
N VAL A 135 -3.88 24.62 17.41
CA VAL A 135 -2.67 23.77 17.39
C VAL A 135 -2.54 23.16 16.01
N THR A 136 -1.46 23.52 15.31
CA THR A 136 -1.16 23.00 13.98
C THR A 136 0.09 22.15 14.04
N THR A 137 -0.01 20.94 13.51
CA THR A 137 1.15 20.06 13.31
C THR A 137 1.54 20.06 11.83
N TYR A 138 2.81 20.19 11.55
CA TYR A 138 3.37 20.18 10.21
C TYR A 138 4.63 19.35 10.14
N LEU A 139 4.96 18.90 8.93
CA LEU A 139 6.17 18.18 8.64
C LEU A 139 7.15 19.14 7.99
N THR A 140 8.34 19.27 8.58
CA THR A 140 9.43 20.02 7.98
C THR A 140 10.14 19.13 6.97
N THR A 141 10.21 19.56 5.73
CA THR A 141 10.93 18.86 4.64
C THR A 141 12.33 19.42 4.52
#